data_7e06eb74b9b8881135846e5f77d68338
#
_entry.id   7e06eb74b9b8881135846e5f77d68338
#
_cell.length_a   1.000
_cell.length_b   1.000
_cell.length_c   1.000
_cell.angle_alpha   90.00
_cell.angle_beta   90.00
_cell.angle_gamma   90.00
#
_symmetry.space_group_name_H-M   'P 1'
#
loop_
_entity.id
_entity.type
_entity.pdbx_description
1 polymer ?
#
loop_
_entity_poly.entity_id
_entity_poly.type
_entity_poly.pdbx_seq_one_letter_code
_entity_poly.pdbx_strand_id
1 'polypeptide(L)'
;DPEKLDKLVKESGRRNWAALHNRLDNQYKNDNPELPSLQPWVLQTPPPAQRFLFTRNPYFHRVDRNGQQLPYADRVAMSVAAAGVIALKTGSGEADLQARGIAFNNYTFLKEAEKRENFDVRLWQTARGAHLALFPNLNVSDPVWQDLVRDVRFRRALSLAVNRHEINQVIYYGLAIEGQNTVLPRSPLYKPEYRNAWARFDLKRANALLDELGLTKRDSRGIRLLPDGRPMEIIVETAGEDTEQTDVLELIRDSWESVGIKLYTRPSQREVFRNRIFSGETLMSIWSGHENGIPNAETIPDEFAPTSQLQLQWPKWGQHFQTRGRAGSAPDDPHAQELLDLNRAWVYAETTEKRRAIWQRMLEINAEQVYTIGLVAGVPQPVVVNRDLRNVP
;
A
#
# COMPACT_ATOMS: atom_id res chain seq x y z
N ASP A 1 -35.53 5.25 -17.70
CA ASP A 1 -36.37 6.44 -17.94
C ASP A 1 -35.51 7.69 -17.74
N PRO A 2 -35.19 8.44 -18.83
CA PRO A 2 -34.33 9.62 -18.78
C PRO A 2 -34.93 10.74 -17.90
N GLU A 3 -36.23 11.01 -18.03
CA GLU A 3 -36.88 12.09 -17.29
C GLU A 3 -36.85 11.87 -15.78
N LYS A 4 -37.08 10.61 -15.34
CA LYS A 4 -36.96 10.24 -13.95
C LYS A 4 -35.51 10.38 -13.43
N LEU A 5 -34.55 10.02 -14.27
CA LEU A 5 -33.14 10.13 -13.92
C LEU A 5 -32.69 11.60 -13.80
N ASP A 6 -33.10 12.46 -14.75
CA ASP A 6 -32.81 13.88 -14.71
C ASP A 6 -33.42 14.57 -13.49
N LYS A 7 -34.65 14.16 -13.10
CA LYS A 7 -35.29 14.62 -11.87
C LYS A 7 -34.44 14.25 -10.63
N LEU A 8 -34.04 13.00 -10.51
CA LEU A 8 -33.20 12.52 -9.40
C LEU A 8 -31.84 13.25 -9.34
N VAL A 9 -31.22 13.50 -10.47
CA VAL A 9 -29.95 14.25 -10.56
C VAL A 9 -30.15 15.68 -10.02
N LYS A 10 -31.22 16.38 -10.45
CA LYS A 10 -31.54 17.74 -10.00
C LYS A 10 -31.82 17.78 -8.49
N GLU A 11 -32.64 16.86 -7.98
CA GLU A 11 -32.98 16.76 -6.56
C GLU A 11 -31.77 16.46 -5.69
N SER A 12 -30.80 15.67 -6.21
CA SER A 12 -29.55 15.31 -5.49
C SER A 12 -28.50 16.42 -5.47
N GLY A 13 -28.68 17.52 -6.22
CA GLY A 13 -27.70 18.59 -6.41
C GLY A 13 -26.41 18.15 -7.12
N ARG A 14 -26.43 17.01 -7.84
CA ARG A 14 -25.27 16.50 -8.56
C ARG A 14 -25.22 17.04 -9.99
N ARG A 15 -24.00 17.17 -10.55
CA ARG A 15 -23.79 17.75 -11.88
C ARG A 15 -24.35 16.91 -13.02
N ASN A 16 -24.45 15.58 -12.83
CA ASN A 16 -24.95 14.63 -13.82
C ASN A 16 -25.25 13.26 -13.17
N TRP A 17 -25.86 12.36 -13.94
CA TRP A 17 -26.23 11.02 -13.51
C TRP A 17 -25.03 10.16 -13.06
N ALA A 18 -23.87 10.31 -13.72
CA ALA A 18 -22.68 9.54 -13.35
C ALA A 18 -22.16 9.92 -11.95
N ALA A 19 -22.19 11.23 -11.63
CA ALA A 19 -21.83 11.70 -10.29
C ALA A 19 -22.84 11.25 -9.23
N LEU A 20 -24.11 11.16 -9.57
CA LEU A 20 -25.15 10.60 -8.70
C LEU A 20 -24.93 9.10 -8.50
N HIS A 21 -24.71 8.34 -9.57
CA HIS A 21 -24.46 6.91 -9.51
C HIS A 21 -23.22 6.59 -8.65
N ASN A 22 -22.09 7.24 -8.91
CA ASN A 22 -20.87 7.03 -8.13
C ASN A 22 -21.04 7.31 -6.62
N ARG A 23 -21.96 8.20 -6.26
CA ARG A 23 -22.29 8.41 -4.85
C ARG A 23 -23.13 7.28 -4.30
N LEU A 24 -24.21 6.91 -5.00
CA LEU A 24 -25.20 5.95 -4.50
C LEU A 24 -24.68 4.51 -4.51
N ASP A 25 -23.78 4.16 -5.44
CA ASP A 25 -23.20 2.82 -5.61
C ASP A 25 -21.93 2.58 -4.77
N ASN A 26 -21.57 3.52 -3.90
CA ASN A 26 -20.36 3.39 -3.13
C ASN A 26 -20.53 2.55 -1.86
N GLN A 27 -20.32 1.24 -1.98
CA GLN A 27 -20.41 0.28 -0.86
C GLN A 27 -19.38 0.48 0.26
N TYR A 28 -18.34 1.30 0.04
CA TYR A 28 -17.31 1.60 1.06
C TYR A 28 -17.68 2.79 1.95
N LYS A 29 -18.76 3.50 1.62
CA LYS A 29 -19.28 4.61 2.41
C LYS A 29 -20.59 4.20 3.09
N ASN A 30 -20.71 4.53 4.37
CA ASN A 30 -21.92 4.24 5.14
C ASN A 30 -22.93 5.41 5.00
N ASP A 31 -23.18 5.87 3.78
CA ASP A 31 -24.01 7.03 3.50
C ASP A 31 -25.29 6.71 2.67
N ASN A 32 -25.48 5.44 2.30
CA ASN A 32 -26.67 4.99 1.56
C ASN A 32 -27.24 3.67 2.13
N PRO A 33 -28.15 3.73 3.13
CA PRO A 33 -28.81 2.53 3.66
C PRO A 33 -29.72 1.80 2.65
N GLU A 34 -30.13 2.47 1.58
CA GLU A 34 -31.00 1.91 0.54
C GLU A 34 -30.21 1.21 -0.59
N LEU A 35 -28.88 1.16 -0.50
CA LEU A 35 -28.05 0.51 -1.52
C LEU A 35 -28.37 -0.98 -1.59
N PRO A 36 -28.89 -1.49 -2.73
CA PRO A 36 -29.06 -2.92 -2.93
C PRO A 36 -27.71 -3.65 -2.83
N SER A 37 -27.64 -4.66 -1.98
CA SER A 37 -26.38 -5.33 -1.68
C SER A 37 -26.55 -6.84 -1.59
N LEU A 38 -25.56 -7.58 -2.13
CA LEU A 38 -25.38 -9.02 -1.90
C LEU A 38 -24.42 -9.30 -0.73
N GLN A 39 -24.06 -8.27 0.03
CA GLN A 39 -23.21 -8.41 1.22
C GLN A 39 -23.94 -9.14 2.35
N PRO A 40 -23.22 -9.77 3.29
CA PRO A 40 -23.83 -10.53 4.38
C PRO A 40 -24.61 -9.66 5.38
N TRP A 41 -24.25 -8.39 5.49
CA TRP A 41 -24.95 -7.41 6.34
C TRP A 41 -25.35 -6.18 5.54
N VAL A 42 -26.49 -5.60 5.89
CA VAL A 42 -27.09 -4.42 5.27
C VAL A 42 -27.11 -3.27 6.28
N LEU A 43 -26.64 -2.09 5.85
CA LEU A 43 -26.63 -0.88 6.66
C LEU A 43 -28.05 -0.45 7.05
N GLN A 44 -28.25 -0.14 8.34
CA GLN A 44 -29.53 0.33 8.89
C GLN A 44 -29.48 1.79 9.34
N THR A 45 -28.30 2.25 9.79
CA THR A 45 -28.15 3.59 10.34
C THR A 45 -27.97 4.62 9.23
N PRO A 46 -28.85 5.62 9.11
CA PRO A 46 -28.65 6.73 8.18
C PRO A 46 -27.52 7.65 8.64
N PRO A 47 -26.78 8.28 7.70
CA PRO A 47 -25.78 9.30 8.02
C PRO A 47 -26.45 10.64 8.39
N PRO A 48 -25.78 11.55 9.14
CA PRO A 48 -24.46 11.32 9.77
C PRO A 48 -24.56 10.55 11.09
N ALA A 49 -23.62 9.63 11.33
CA ALA A 49 -23.57 8.87 12.58
C ALA A 49 -22.12 8.56 12.98
N GLN A 50 -21.88 8.42 14.28
CA GLN A 50 -20.60 7.93 14.82
C GLN A 50 -20.61 6.42 15.08
N ARG A 51 -21.79 5.82 15.13
CA ARG A 51 -22.00 4.37 15.26
C ARG A 51 -23.00 3.91 14.22
N PHE A 52 -22.59 2.96 13.40
CA PHE A 52 -23.40 2.36 12.36
C PHE A 52 -23.79 0.94 12.76
N LEU A 53 -25.07 0.63 12.58
CA LEU A 53 -25.63 -0.69 12.79
C LEU A 53 -25.91 -1.34 11.43
N PHE A 54 -25.47 -2.57 11.28
CA PHE A 54 -25.78 -3.42 10.15
C PHE A 54 -26.54 -4.63 10.65
N THR A 55 -27.55 -5.08 9.90
CA THR A 55 -28.30 -6.30 10.19
C THR A 55 -28.06 -7.35 9.13
N ARG A 56 -28.22 -8.61 9.51
CA ARG A 56 -28.07 -9.73 8.60
C ARG A 56 -28.96 -9.57 7.36
N ASN A 57 -28.37 -9.80 6.18
CA ASN A 57 -29.08 -9.79 4.92
C ASN A 57 -29.85 -11.11 4.73
N PRO A 58 -31.18 -11.12 4.73
CA PRO A 58 -31.97 -12.35 4.56
C PRO A 58 -31.80 -12.98 3.16
N TYR A 59 -31.28 -12.22 2.19
CA TYR A 59 -31.03 -12.68 0.82
C TYR A 59 -29.56 -13.06 0.57
N PHE A 60 -28.72 -13.15 1.62
CA PHE A 60 -27.34 -13.54 1.43
C PHE A 60 -27.26 -14.98 0.90
N HIS A 61 -26.55 -15.16 -0.20
CA HIS A 61 -26.59 -16.38 -1.02
C HIS A 61 -25.73 -17.54 -0.50
N ARG A 62 -24.92 -17.32 0.56
CA ARG A 62 -24.03 -18.37 1.07
C ARG A 62 -24.66 -19.13 2.22
N VAL A 63 -24.46 -20.43 2.21
CA VAL A 63 -24.83 -21.36 3.29
C VAL A 63 -23.59 -22.11 3.75
N ASP A 64 -23.62 -22.61 4.98
CA ASP A 64 -22.62 -23.52 5.50
C ASP A 64 -22.84 -24.96 4.99
N ARG A 65 -21.96 -25.90 5.39
CA ARG A 65 -22.05 -27.31 5.02
C ARG A 65 -23.33 -28.02 5.53
N ASN A 66 -24.03 -27.44 6.52
CA ASN A 66 -25.25 -27.96 7.09
C ASN A 66 -26.50 -27.31 6.48
N GLY A 67 -26.34 -26.41 5.49
CA GLY A 67 -27.41 -25.69 4.84
C GLY A 67 -27.91 -24.45 5.63
N GLN A 68 -27.22 -24.06 6.70
CA GLN A 68 -27.58 -22.85 7.45
C GLN A 68 -27.07 -21.60 6.73
N GLN A 69 -27.96 -20.64 6.53
CA GLN A 69 -27.60 -19.37 5.88
C GLN A 69 -26.62 -18.55 6.73
N LEU A 70 -25.55 -18.09 6.07
CA LEU A 70 -24.60 -17.14 6.63
C LEU A 70 -25.13 -15.70 6.50
N PRO A 71 -24.60 -14.74 7.28
CA PRO A 71 -23.65 -14.90 8.39
C PRO A 71 -24.36 -15.38 9.67
N TYR A 72 -23.60 -15.94 10.61
CA TYR A 72 -24.16 -16.37 11.90
C TYR A 72 -24.51 -15.20 12.83
N ALA A 73 -23.75 -14.10 12.74
CA ALA A 73 -24.02 -12.89 13.53
C ALA A 73 -25.21 -12.12 12.94
N ASP A 74 -26.24 -11.85 13.74
CA ASP A 74 -27.42 -11.10 13.31
C ASP A 74 -27.16 -9.62 13.10
N ARG A 75 -26.19 -9.05 13.84
CA ARG A 75 -25.88 -7.62 13.82
C ARG A 75 -24.39 -7.36 13.89
N VAL A 76 -23.95 -6.31 13.20
CA VAL A 76 -22.61 -5.73 13.31
C VAL A 76 -22.77 -4.27 13.70
N ALA A 77 -22.14 -3.88 14.81
CA ALA A 77 -22.05 -2.48 15.22
C ALA A 77 -20.62 -1.97 14.94
N MET A 78 -20.51 -0.94 14.13
CA MET A 78 -19.25 -0.30 13.77
C MET A 78 -19.20 1.12 14.32
N SER A 79 -18.19 1.42 15.14
CA SER A 79 -17.95 2.77 15.67
C SER A 79 -16.88 3.48 14.87
N VAL A 80 -17.08 4.76 14.55
CA VAL A 80 -16.07 5.61 13.90
C VAL A 80 -15.22 6.25 15.00
N ALA A 81 -13.91 6.13 14.89
CA ALA A 81 -12.97 6.73 15.83
C ALA A 81 -11.72 7.24 15.08
N ALA A 82 -11.02 8.21 15.66
CA ALA A 82 -9.72 8.62 15.18
C ALA A 82 -8.72 7.44 15.29
N ALA A 83 -7.80 7.30 14.33
CA ALA A 83 -6.89 6.16 14.23
C ALA A 83 -6.14 5.91 15.56
N GLY A 84 -5.57 6.97 16.17
CA GLY A 84 -4.83 6.86 17.44
C GLY A 84 -5.65 6.42 18.66
N VAL A 85 -6.98 6.37 18.56
CA VAL A 85 -7.89 5.97 19.65
C VAL A 85 -8.35 4.52 19.50
N ILE A 86 -8.21 3.92 18.31
CA ILE A 86 -8.73 2.57 18.02
C ILE A 86 -8.10 1.53 18.96
N ALA A 87 -6.76 1.52 19.10
CA ALA A 87 -6.07 0.56 19.96
C ALA A 87 -6.50 0.70 21.43
N LEU A 88 -6.70 1.93 21.93
CA LEU A 88 -7.16 2.19 23.31
C LEU A 88 -8.58 1.65 23.53
N LYS A 89 -9.52 1.96 22.62
CA LYS A 89 -10.91 1.45 22.69
C LYS A 89 -10.96 -0.07 22.60
N THR A 90 -10.08 -0.67 21.80
CA THR A 90 -9.96 -2.13 21.68
C THR A 90 -9.44 -2.72 22.97
N GLY A 91 -8.39 -2.14 23.57
CA GLY A 91 -7.80 -2.57 24.85
C GLY A 91 -8.72 -2.38 26.05
N SER A 92 -9.78 -1.55 25.96
CA SER A 92 -10.84 -1.45 26.99
C SER A 92 -12.02 -2.40 26.76
N GLY A 93 -11.89 -3.38 25.86
CA GLY A 93 -12.93 -4.37 25.61
C GLY A 93 -14.13 -3.90 24.78
N GLU A 94 -14.04 -2.72 24.12
CA GLU A 94 -15.16 -2.17 23.34
C GLU A 94 -15.37 -2.87 21.99
N ALA A 95 -14.51 -3.80 21.59
CA ALA A 95 -14.58 -4.49 20.31
C ALA A 95 -14.54 -6.01 20.46
N ASP A 96 -15.44 -6.71 19.78
CA ASP A 96 -15.46 -8.17 19.71
C ASP A 96 -14.45 -8.72 18.68
N LEU A 97 -14.20 -7.98 17.63
CA LEU A 97 -13.21 -8.29 16.59
C LEU A 97 -12.59 -7.00 16.06
N GLN A 98 -11.28 -6.83 16.22
CA GLN A 98 -10.56 -5.66 15.70
C GLN A 98 -9.19 -6.03 15.18
N ALA A 99 -8.93 -5.66 13.93
CA ALA A 99 -7.62 -5.75 13.29
C ALA A 99 -7.22 -4.40 12.68
N ARG A 100 -8.17 -3.74 11.98
CA ARG A 100 -7.91 -2.48 11.28
C ARG A 100 -7.62 -1.35 12.28
N GLY A 101 -6.57 -0.57 11.99
CA GLY A 101 -6.13 0.52 12.88
C GLY A 101 -5.41 0.05 14.14
N ILE A 102 -4.97 -1.23 14.16
CA ILE A 102 -4.05 -1.77 15.15
C ILE A 102 -2.73 -2.06 14.44
N ALA A 103 -1.67 -1.36 14.82
CA ALA A 103 -0.32 -1.60 14.35
C ALA A 103 0.43 -2.57 15.27
N PHE A 104 1.56 -3.11 14.81
CA PHE A 104 2.33 -4.09 15.58
C PHE A 104 2.88 -3.50 16.90
N ASN A 105 3.20 -2.22 16.95
CA ASN A 105 3.62 -1.52 18.19
C ASN A 105 2.55 -1.51 19.29
N ASN A 106 1.27 -1.74 18.95
CA ASN A 106 0.19 -1.87 19.95
C ASN A 106 0.15 -3.25 20.61
N TYR A 107 0.93 -4.24 20.14
CA TYR A 107 0.86 -5.62 20.58
C TYR A 107 1.07 -5.78 22.10
N THR A 108 2.13 -5.19 22.64
CA THR A 108 2.46 -5.30 24.07
C THR A 108 1.36 -4.71 24.95
N PHE A 109 0.82 -3.55 24.58
CA PHE A 109 -0.29 -2.92 25.28
C PHE A 109 -1.53 -3.82 25.28
N LEU A 110 -1.89 -4.38 24.12
CA LEU A 110 -3.07 -5.24 23.97
C LEU A 110 -2.89 -6.57 24.71
N LYS A 111 -1.70 -7.15 24.73
CA LYS A 111 -1.39 -8.37 25.50
C LYS A 111 -1.47 -8.15 27.01
N GLU A 112 -1.17 -6.96 27.49
CA GLU A 112 -1.38 -6.61 28.90
C GLU A 112 -2.87 -6.43 29.22
N ALA A 113 -3.62 -5.79 28.33
CA ALA A 113 -5.06 -5.63 28.46
C ALA A 113 -5.82 -6.96 28.42
N GLU A 114 -5.37 -7.94 27.63
CA GLU A 114 -5.92 -9.29 27.54
C GLU A 114 -6.04 -10.00 28.91
N LYS A 115 -5.20 -9.64 29.88
CA LYS A 115 -5.26 -10.21 31.23
C LYS A 115 -6.48 -9.76 32.03
N ARG A 116 -7.10 -8.65 31.67
CA ARG A 116 -8.22 -8.02 32.40
C ARG A 116 -9.53 -8.08 31.64
N GLU A 117 -9.45 -8.16 30.31
CA GLU A 117 -10.59 -8.10 29.41
C GLU A 117 -10.91 -9.48 28.80
N ASN A 118 -12.13 -9.65 28.28
CA ASN A 118 -12.60 -10.92 27.70
C ASN A 118 -12.24 -11.06 26.23
N PHE A 119 -10.95 -10.90 25.88
CA PHE A 119 -10.47 -11.14 24.52
C PHE A 119 -9.10 -11.84 24.50
N ASP A 120 -8.73 -12.37 23.34
CA ASP A 120 -7.40 -12.87 23.02
C ASP A 120 -6.77 -12.00 21.94
N VAL A 121 -5.45 -11.77 22.04
CA VAL A 121 -4.67 -11.11 20.97
C VAL A 121 -3.97 -12.19 20.15
N ARG A 122 -4.41 -12.32 18.89
CA ARG A 122 -3.82 -13.24 17.90
C ARG A 122 -2.89 -12.48 16.99
N LEU A 123 -1.91 -13.17 16.42
CA LEU A 123 -1.00 -12.63 15.42
C LEU A 123 -1.29 -13.31 14.08
N TRP A 124 -1.95 -12.58 13.19
CA TRP A 124 -2.18 -13.06 11.84
C TRP A 124 -1.01 -12.74 10.93
N GLN A 125 -0.67 -13.68 10.05
CA GLN A 125 0.34 -13.43 9.03
C GLN A 125 -0.25 -12.57 7.90
N THR A 126 0.44 -11.48 7.57
CA THR A 126 0.10 -10.66 6.42
C THR A 126 0.68 -11.25 5.14
N ALA A 127 -0.01 -11.02 4.02
CA ALA A 127 0.39 -11.54 2.71
C ALA A 127 0.79 -10.43 1.72
N ARG A 128 1.14 -9.23 2.20
CA ARG A 128 1.63 -8.15 1.35
C ARG A 128 3.06 -8.38 0.93
N GLY A 129 3.41 -7.96 -0.28
CA GLY A 129 4.77 -8.06 -0.82
C GLY A 129 5.81 -7.30 -0.01
N ALA A 130 5.43 -6.16 0.58
CA ALA A 130 6.12 -5.51 1.67
C ALA A 130 5.10 -4.90 2.64
N HIS A 131 5.41 -4.88 3.95
CA HIS A 131 4.61 -4.17 4.95
C HIS A 131 4.71 -2.67 4.70
N LEU A 132 5.94 -2.18 4.54
CA LEU A 132 6.26 -0.82 4.11
C LEU A 132 7.27 -0.84 2.96
N ALA A 133 7.08 0.08 2.01
CA ALA A 133 8.01 0.33 0.92
C ALA A 133 8.09 1.84 0.63
N LEU A 134 9.24 2.30 0.12
CA LEU A 134 9.39 3.62 -0.46
C LEU A 134 9.03 3.56 -1.95
N PHE A 135 8.38 4.61 -2.42
CA PHE A 135 7.93 4.77 -3.80
C PHE A 135 8.54 6.04 -4.40
N PRO A 136 9.71 5.95 -5.07
CA PRO A 136 10.20 7.03 -5.92
C PRO A 136 9.19 7.29 -7.03
N ASN A 137 8.73 8.54 -7.20
CA ASN A 137 7.75 8.89 -8.22
C ASN A 137 8.42 9.16 -9.56
N LEU A 138 8.43 8.20 -10.49
CA LEU A 138 9.03 8.32 -11.81
C LEU A 138 8.33 9.37 -12.70
N ASN A 139 7.16 9.85 -12.25
CA ASN A 139 6.38 10.88 -12.91
C ASN A 139 6.43 12.24 -12.17
N VAL A 140 7.42 12.44 -11.30
CA VAL A 140 7.62 13.72 -10.62
C VAL A 140 7.81 14.85 -11.65
N SER A 141 7.28 16.04 -11.32
CA SER A 141 7.25 17.17 -12.27
C SER A 141 8.55 17.98 -12.32
N ASP A 142 9.40 17.88 -11.28
CA ASP A 142 10.73 18.51 -11.28
C ASP A 142 11.66 17.73 -12.20
N PRO A 143 12.18 18.34 -13.30
CA PRO A 143 12.93 17.61 -14.32
C PRO A 143 14.25 17.03 -13.80
N VAL A 144 14.94 17.72 -12.88
CA VAL A 144 16.22 17.25 -12.33
C VAL A 144 15.98 16.01 -11.47
N TRP A 145 14.95 16.03 -10.64
CA TRP A 145 14.55 14.86 -9.85
C TRP A 145 13.99 13.75 -10.72
N GLN A 146 13.24 14.08 -11.77
CA GLN A 146 12.69 13.09 -12.69
C GLN A 146 13.81 12.29 -13.38
N ASP A 147 14.84 12.94 -13.88
CA ASP A 147 16.01 12.29 -14.49
C ASP A 147 16.70 11.36 -13.49
N LEU A 148 16.89 11.81 -12.25
CA LEU A 148 17.54 11.00 -11.20
C LEU A 148 16.69 9.80 -10.79
N VAL A 149 15.40 9.98 -10.48
CA VAL A 149 14.58 8.83 -10.04
C VAL A 149 14.31 7.83 -11.15
N ARG A 150 14.45 8.23 -12.41
CA ARG A 150 14.38 7.33 -13.57
C ARG A 150 15.68 6.56 -13.81
N ASP A 151 16.80 7.06 -13.35
CA ASP A 151 18.07 6.29 -13.41
C ASP A 151 18.05 5.18 -12.36
N VAL A 152 18.20 3.95 -12.82
CA VAL A 152 18.18 2.77 -11.95
C VAL A 152 19.30 2.79 -10.91
N ARG A 153 20.47 3.39 -11.23
CA ARG A 153 21.60 3.50 -10.30
C ARG A 153 21.22 4.33 -9.07
N PHE A 154 20.43 5.39 -9.26
CA PHE A 154 19.93 6.21 -8.16
C PHE A 154 19.02 5.39 -7.24
N ARG A 155 18.01 4.70 -7.78
CA ARG A 155 17.09 3.87 -6.99
C ARG A 155 17.81 2.73 -6.27
N ARG A 156 18.80 2.10 -6.92
CA ARG A 156 19.67 1.08 -6.31
C ARG A 156 20.52 1.65 -5.17
N ALA A 157 21.07 2.85 -5.33
CA ALA A 157 21.85 3.52 -4.29
C ALA A 157 20.99 3.81 -3.05
N LEU A 158 19.78 4.35 -3.25
CA LEU A 158 18.83 4.57 -2.18
C LEU A 158 18.49 3.27 -1.44
N SER A 159 18.24 2.19 -2.18
CA SER A 159 17.91 0.88 -1.60
C SER A 159 19.05 0.27 -0.78
N LEU A 160 20.29 0.36 -1.29
CA LEU A 160 21.48 -0.13 -0.58
C LEU A 160 21.82 0.69 0.67
N ALA A 161 21.37 1.95 0.74
CA ALA A 161 21.53 2.80 1.90
C ALA A 161 20.44 2.63 2.97
N VAL A 162 19.50 1.71 2.81
CA VAL A 162 18.48 1.36 3.82
C VAL A 162 18.97 0.21 4.70
N ASN A 163 19.13 0.46 6.01
CA ASN A 163 19.47 -0.56 7.00
C ASN A 163 18.19 -1.33 7.44
N ARG A 164 17.76 -2.28 6.63
CA ARG A 164 16.56 -3.10 6.89
C ARG A 164 16.67 -3.93 8.16
N HIS A 165 17.89 -4.35 8.50
CA HIS A 165 18.11 -5.10 9.73
C HIS A 165 17.81 -4.25 10.96
N GLU A 166 18.29 -3.03 11.01
CA GLU A 166 18.01 -2.10 12.11
C GLU A 166 16.52 -1.81 12.23
N ILE A 167 15.85 -1.51 11.11
CA ILE A 167 14.39 -1.31 11.06
C ILE A 167 13.67 -2.54 11.64
N ASN A 168 14.06 -3.76 11.22
CA ASN A 168 13.45 -4.99 11.70
C ASN A 168 13.68 -5.19 13.21
N GLN A 169 14.89 -4.95 13.69
CA GLN A 169 15.19 -5.13 15.13
C GLN A 169 14.48 -4.08 16.00
N VAL A 170 14.53 -2.82 15.62
CA VAL A 170 14.02 -1.71 16.44
C VAL A 170 12.50 -1.65 16.45
N ILE A 171 11.86 -1.81 15.28
CA ILE A 171 10.41 -1.61 15.11
C ILE A 171 9.63 -2.94 15.22
N TYR A 172 10.20 -4.03 14.68
CA TYR A 172 9.48 -5.32 14.54
C TYR A 172 10.08 -6.45 15.35
N TYR A 173 11.02 -6.16 16.29
CA TYR A 173 11.65 -7.13 17.21
C TYR A 173 12.27 -8.33 16.50
N GLY A 174 12.75 -8.16 15.26
CA GLY A 174 13.31 -9.23 14.43
C GLY A 174 12.29 -10.18 13.82
N LEU A 175 11.00 -9.92 13.94
CA LEU A 175 9.93 -10.83 13.50
C LEU A 175 9.51 -10.65 12.04
N ALA A 176 9.98 -9.61 11.38
CA ALA A 176 9.67 -9.33 9.99
C ALA A 176 10.68 -9.98 9.03
N ILE A 177 10.33 -10.04 7.75
CA ILE A 177 11.18 -10.53 6.66
C ILE A 177 11.80 -9.33 5.95
N GLU A 178 13.12 -9.18 6.05
CA GLU A 178 13.87 -8.10 5.39
C GLU A 178 13.95 -8.33 3.88
N GLY A 179 13.77 -7.29 3.06
CA GLY A 179 13.97 -7.39 1.62
C GLY A 179 13.13 -6.46 0.77
N GLN A 180 13.11 -6.70 -0.52
CA GLN A 180 12.39 -5.90 -1.49
C GLN A 180 10.87 -6.15 -1.47
N ASN A 181 10.13 -5.21 -2.05
CA ASN A 181 8.69 -5.31 -2.30
C ASN A 181 8.42 -6.25 -3.47
N THR A 182 8.19 -7.52 -3.17
CA THR A 182 8.04 -8.61 -4.14
C THR A 182 7.19 -9.74 -3.58
N VAL A 183 7.09 -10.85 -4.32
CA VAL A 183 6.39 -12.05 -3.87
C VAL A 183 7.07 -12.70 -2.67
N LEU A 184 6.27 -13.24 -1.76
CA LEU A 184 6.72 -13.85 -0.50
C LEU A 184 7.09 -15.33 -0.68
N PRO A 185 7.86 -15.93 0.25
CA PRO A 185 8.30 -17.33 0.18
C PRO A 185 7.18 -18.37 0.02
N ARG A 186 5.93 -18.03 0.40
CA ARG A 186 4.75 -18.90 0.22
C ARG A 186 4.19 -18.89 -1.19
N SER A 187 4.59 -17.95 -2.04
CA SER A 187 4.19 -17.93 -3.45
C SER A 187 4.97 -18.99 -4.24
N PRO A 188 4.34 -19.77 -5.13
CA PRO A 188 5.03 -20.69 -6.03
C PRO A 188 5.90 -20.00 -7.10
N LEU A 189 5.82 -18.64 -7.17
CA LEU A 189 6.63 -17.80 -8.07
C LEU A 189 7.89 -17.26 -7.38
N TYR A 190 8.04 -17.49 -6.08
CA TYR A 190 9.13 -16.92 -5.29
C TYR A 190 10.50 -17.44 -5.68
N LYS A 191 11.46 -16.53 -5.78
CA LYS A 191 12.88 -16.81 -5.78
C LYS A 191 13.57 -15.87 -4.79
N PRO A 192 14.55 -16.34 -3.99
CA PRO A 192 15.30 -15.49 -3.04
C PRO A 192 15.94 -14.26 -3.71
N GLU A 193 16.35 -14.39 -4.98
CA GLU A 193 16.99 -13.35 -5.78
C GLU A 193 16.09 -12.11 -5.89
N TYR A 194 14.78 -12.27 -6.06
CA TYR A 194 13.84 -11.14 -6.17
C TYR A 194 13.80 -10.33 -4.88
N ARG A 195 13.78 -11.01 -3.73
CA ARG A 195 13.75 -10.37 -2.40
C ARG A 195 15.08 -9.70 -2.06
N ASN A 196 16.19 -10.33 -2.43
CA ASN A 196 17.52 -9.89 -2.03
C ASN A 196 18.15 -8.90 -3.01
N ALA A 197 17.55 -8.69 -4.20
CA ALA A 197 18.07 -7.77 -5.21
C ALA A 197 18.22 -6.36 -4.63
N TRP A 198 19.45 -5.85 -4.58
CA TRP A 198 19.77 -4.50 -4.07
C TRP A 198 19.26 -4.21 -2.65
N ALA A 199 19.00 -5.24 -1.84
CA ALA A 199 18.43 -5.12 -0.49
C ALA A 199 19.48 -5.15 0.62
N ARG A 200 20.70 -5.60 0.33
CA ARG A 200 21.79 -5.61 1.30
C ARG A 200 22.18 -4.19 1.68
N PHE A 201 22.38 -3.94 2.96
CA PHE A 201 22.92 -2.67 3.43
C PHE A 201 24.40 -2.53 3.03
N ASP A 202 24.70 -1.59 2.14
CA ASP A 202 26.06 -1.38 1.60
C ASP A 202 26.27 0.11 1.24
N LEU A 203 26.67 0.89 2.22
CA LEU A 203 26.95 2.32 2.05
C LEU A 203 28.08 2.60 1.08
N LYS A 204 29.07 1.69 0.98
CA LYS A 204 30.20 1.84 0.04
C LYS A 204 29.71 1.76 -1.39
N ARG A 205 28.91 0.74 -1.72
CA ARG A 205 28.36 0.59 -3.07
C ARG A 205 27.32 1.67 -3.37
N ALA A 206 26.51 2.09 -2.40
CA ALA A 206 25.58 3.21 -2.55
C ALA A 206 26.29 4.50 -2.92
N ASN A 207 27.35 4.87 -2.20
CA ASN A 207 28.20 6.03 -2.53
C ASN A 207 28.79 5.91 -3.95
N ALA A 208 29.34 4.75 -4.32
CA ALA A 208 29.91 4.53 -5.64
C ALA A 208 28.87 4.76 -6.77
N LEU A 209 27.65 4.27 -6.61
CA LEU A 209 26.57 4.49 -7.59
C LEU A 209 26.17 5.97 -7.70
N LEU A 210 26.15 6.71 -6.58
CA LEU A 210 25.89 8.16 -6.60
C LEU A 210 27.05 8.92 -7.25
N ASP A 211 28.29 8.48 -7.06
CA ASP A 211 29.47 9.07 -7.71
C ASP A 211 29.48 8.77 -9.23
N GLU A 212 29.10 7.56 -9.65
CA GLU A 212 28.89 7.17 -11.06
C GLU A 212 27.81 8.03 -11.77
N LEU A 213 26.88 8.61 -11.02
CA LEU A 213 25.87 9.57 -11.50
C LEU A 213 26.41 11.02 -11.58
N GLY A 214 27.66 11.26 -11.20
CA GLY A 214 28.25 12.59 -11.15
C GLY A 214 27.86 13.41 -9.92
N LEU A 215 27.19 12.85 -8.93
CA LEU A 215 26.75 13.51 -7.72
C LEU A 215 27.85 13.57 -6.66
N THR A 216 29.05 14.02 -7.03
CA THR A 216 30.26 13.99 -6.19
C THR A 216 30.43 15.22 -5.31
N LYS A 217 29.83 16.36 -5.69
CA LYS A 217 29.93 17.62 -4.94
C LYS A 217 29.03 17.57 -3.71
N ARG A 218 29.51 18.18 -2.60
CA ARG A 218 28.76 18.26 -1.34
C ARG A 218 28.77 19.70 -0.80
N ASP A 219 27.71 20.06 -0.07
CA ASP A 219 27.65 21.31 0.68
C ASP A 219 28.45 21.24 2.01
N SER A 220 28.45 22.31 2.78
CA SER A 220 29.14 22.40 4.09
C SER A 220 28.60 21.43 5.15
N ARG A 221 27.41 20.87 4.96
CA ARG A 221 26.76 19.86 5.82
C ARG A 221 27.10 18.43 5.39
N GLY A 222 27.87 18.27 4.30
CA GLY A 222 28.16 16.94 3.71
C GLY A 222 27.06 16.40 2.80
N ILE A 223 26.00 17.17 2.52
CA ILE A 223 24.90 16.78 1.65
C ILE A 223 25.33 16.95 0.18
N ARG A 224 25.07 15.93 -0.65
CA ARG A 224 25.38 15.97 -2.09
C ARG A 224 24.59 17.08 -2.78
N LEU A 225 25.17 17.63 -3.83
CA LEU A 225 24.51 18.60 -4.68
C LEU A 225 23.94 17.94 -5.93
N LEU A 226 22.72 18.32 -6.30
CA LEU A 226 22.07 18.00 -7.55
C LEU A 226 22.82 18.65 -8.73
N PRO A 227 22.60 18.21 -10.00
CA PRO A 227 23.20 18.84 -11.17
C PRO A 227 22.97 20.36 -11.30
N ASP A 228 21.85 20.86 -10.80
CA ASP A 228 21.49 22.28 -10.77
C ASP A 228 22.04 23.06 -9.56
N GLY A 229 22.79 22.40 -8.67
CA GLY A 229 23.40 22.99 -7.48
C GLY A 229 22.53 23.00 -6.22
N ARG A 230 21.28 22.58 -6.28
CA ARG A 230 20.43 22.39 -5.09
C ARG A 230 20.98 21.26 -4.21
N PRO A 231 20.84 21.31 -2.88
CA PRO A 231 21.18 20.19 -2.02
C PRO A 231 20.26 19.00 -2.28
N MET A 232 20.77 17.79 -2.13
CA MET A 232 20.02 16.53 -2.29
C MET A 232 19.17 16.30 -1.05
N GLU A 233 18.04 16.97 -1.01
CA GLU A 233 17.04 16.91 0.06
C GLU A 233 15.79 16.20 -0.46
N ILE A 234 15.49 15.03 0.09
CA ILE A 234 14.35 14.21 -0.31
C ILE A 234 13.24 14.35 0.73
N ILE A 235 12.08 14.86 0.31
CA ILE A 235 10.87 14.87 1.12
C ILE A 235 10.13 13.58 0.85
N VAL A 236 9.99 12.74 1.89
CA VAL A 236 9.16 11.53 1.84
C VAL A 236 7.79 11.85 2.45
N GLU A 237 6.76 11.75 1.64
CA GLU A 237 5.38 12.02 2.06
C GLU A 237 4.73 10.79 2.66
N THR A 238 3.92 10.98 3.72
CA THR A 238 3.13 9.95 4.40
C THR A 238 1.66 10.38 4.47
N ALA A 239 0.76 9.42 4.64
CA ALA A 239 -0.67 9.72 4.85
C ALA A 239 -1.01 10.16 6.29
N GLY A 240 -0.03 10.22 7.19
CA GLY A 240 -0.19 10.72 8.56
C GLY A 240 -1.19 9.93 9.42
N GLU A 241 -1.41 8.65 9.12
CA GLU A 241 -2.42 7.83 9.79
C GLU A 241 -1.92 7.18 11.09
N ASP A 242 -0.61 6.97 11.18
CA ASP A 242 0.07 6.40 12.35
C ASP A 242 1.51 6.92 12.42
N THR A 243 2.24 6.56 13.49
CA THR A 243 3.64 6.96 13.70
C THR A 243 4.63 5.97 13.09
N GLU A 244 4.23 4.74 12.75
CA GLU A 244 5.12 3.68 12.26
C GLU A 244 5.94 4.12 11.06
N GLN A 245 5.29 4.76 10.08
CA GLN A 245 5.98 5.27 8.88
C GLN A 245 7.02 6.33 9.24
N THR A 246 6.71 7.22 10.17
CA THR A 246 7.62 8.27 10.63
C THR A 246 8.80 7.67 11.38
N ASP A 247 8.56 6.72 12.28
CA ASP A 247 9.59 6.06 13.08
C ASP A 247 10.57 5.29 12.18
N VAL A 248 10.06 4.60 11.15
CA VAL A 248 10.89 3.94 10.13
C VAL A 248 11.71 4.94 9.32
N LEU A 249 11.11 6.09 8.92
CA LEU A 249 11.81 7.12 8.15
C LEU A 249 12.93 7.79 8.95
N GLU A 250 12.82 7.89 10.28
CA GLU A 250 13.89 8.38 11.14
C GLU A 250 15.14 7.49 11.05
N LEU A 251 14.99 6.17 11.09
CA LEU A 251 16.10 5.22 10.92
C LEU A 251 16.72 5.31 9.50
N ILE A 252 15.89 5.49 8.48
CA ILE A 252 16.36 5.66 7.10
C ILE A 252 17.11 7.00 6.96
N ARG A 253 16.67 8.07 7.63
CA ARG A 253 17.30 9.38 7.59
C ARG A 253 18.78 9.30 7.99
N ASP A 254 19.07 8.61 9.09
CA ASP A 254 20.44 8.50 9.60
C ASP A 254 21.35 7.73 8.61
N SER A 255 20.84 6.65 8.04
CA SER A 255 21.58 5.87 7.06
C SER A 255 21.77 6.61 5.71
N TRP A 256 20.78 7.37 5.25
CA TRP A 256 20.85 8.18 4.04
C TRP A 256 21.77 9.41 4.21
N GLU A 257 21.81 10.02 5.40
CA GLU A 257 22.74 11.12 5.68
C GLU A 257 24.19 10.66 5.54
N SER A 258 24.51 9.40 5.88
CA SER A 258 25.85 8.80 5.68
C SER A 258 26.30 8.73 4.21
N VAL A 259 25.37 8.75 3.26
CA VAL A 259 25.66 8.80 1.82
C VAL A 259 25.43 10.20 1.22
N GLY A 260 25.16 11.21 2.06
CA GLY A 260 25.01 12.61 1.66
C GLY A 260 23.62 12.95 1.13
N ILE A 261 22.57 12.27 1.61
CA ILE A 261 21.17 12.54 1.28
C ILE A 261 20.45 12.99 2.55
N LYS A 262 19.79 14.15 2.51
CA LYS A 262 18.96 14.63 3.63
C LYS A 262 17.51 14.22 3.41
N LEU A 263 16.95 13.49 4.36
CA LEU A 263 15.56 13.07 4.34
C LEU A 263 14.73 13.98 5.24
N TYR A 264 13.59 14.42 4.71
CA TYR A 264 12.53 15.09 5.47
C TYR A 264 11.22 14.32 5.35
N THR A 265 10.45 14.25 6.43
CA THR A 265 9.14 13.60 6.45
C THR A 265 8.03 14.66 6.36
N ARG A 266 7.03 14.44 5.49
CA ARG A 266 5.86 15.30 5.37
C ARG A 266 4.58 14.48 5.52
N PRO A 267 3.96 14.45 6.72
CA PRO A 267 2.64 13.86 6.90
C PRO A 267 1.55 14.76 6.32
N SER A 268 0.53 14.18 5.72
CA SER A 268 -0.65 14.89 5.22
C SER A 268 -1.89 13.99 5.30
N GLN A 269 -3.08 14.56 5.06
CA GLN A 269 -4.28 13.75 4.96
C GLN A 269 -4.23 12.88 3.69
N ARG A 270 -4.81 11.67 3.74
CA ARG A 270 -4.74 10.66 2.66
C ARG A 270 -5.14 11.20 1.28
N GLU A 271 -6.17 12.03 1.19
CA GLU A 271 -6.58 12.61 -0.10
C GLU A 271 -5.58 13.63 -0.64
N VAL A 272 -5.02 14.46 0.24
CA VAL A 272 -3.96 15.43 -0.12
C VAL A 272 -2.70 14.68 -0.55
N PHE A 273 -2.28 13.69 0.23
CA PHE A 273 -1.17 12.78 -0.09
C PHE A 273 -1.31 12.19 -1.50
N ARG A 274 -2.45 11.57 -1.81
CA ARG A 274 -2.68 10.97 -3.13
C ARG A 274 -2.69 12.00 -4.26
N ASN A 275 -3.37 13.13 -4.07
CA ASN A 275 -3.46 14.16 -5.10
C ASN A 275 -2.09 14.73 -5.45
N ARG A 276 -1.21 14.94 -4.48
CA ARG A 276 0.16 15.42 -4.69
C ARG A 276 1.04 14.41 -5.42
N ILE A 277 0.86 13.11 -5.16
CA ILE A 277 1.55 12.05 -5.90
C ILE A 277 1.05 12.02 -7.35
N PHE A 278 -0.26 12.04 -7.55
CA PHE A 278 -0.87 11.94 -8.88
C PHE A 278 -0.57 13.16 -9.76
N SER A 279 -0.46 14.35 -9.18
CA SER A 279 -0.06 15.58 -9.89
C SER A 279 1.44 15.58 -10.27
N GLY A 280 2.26 14.78 -9.58
CA GLY A 280 3.72 14.75 -9.75
C GLY A 280 4.45 15.75 -8.85
N GLU A 281 3.78 16.34 -7.85
CA GLU A 281 4.43 17.22 -6.88
C GLU A 281 5.28 16.45 -5.87
N THR A 282 4.87 15.21 -5.52
CA THR A 282 5.58 14.35 -4.58
C THR A 282 6.74 13.65 -5.28
N LEU A 283 7.96 13.82 -4.74
CA LEU A 283 9.15 13.11 -5.21
C LEU A 283 9.17 11.66 -4.74
N MET A 284 8.85 11.44 -3.47
CA MET A 284 8.88 10.11 -2.85
C MET A 284 7.79 9.99 -1.79
N SER A 285 7.25 8.80 -1.67
CA SER A 285 6.27 8.47 -0.63
C SER A 285 6.61 7.14 0.04
N ILE A 286 6.05 6.91 1.22
CA ILE A 286 6.09 5.64 1.94
C ILE A 286 4.67 5.10 2.08
N TRP A 287 4.48 3.81 1.77
CA TRP A 287 3.19 3.13 1.88
C TRP A 287 3.38 1.62 2.00
N SER A 288 2.29 0.86 2.15
CA SER A 288 2.32 -0.60 2.01
C SER A 288 2.74 -1.00 0.59
N GLY A 289 3.47 -2.11 0.48
CA GLY A 289 3.87 -2.69 -0.80
C GLY A 289 2.72 -3.38 -1.54
N HIS A 290 3.06 -4.29 -2.45
CA HIS A 290 2.08 -5.05 -3.23
C HIS A 290 1.03 -5.70 -2.32
N GLU A 291 -0.24 -5.55 -2.66
CA GLU A 291 -1.35 -6.05 -1.85
C GLU A 291 -1.36 -7.58 -1.77
N ASN A 292 -0.94 -8.25 -2.85
CA ASN A 292 -0.83 -9.70 -2.90
C ASN A 292 0.62 -10.16 -3.06
N GLY A 293 1.28 -10.53 -1.97
CA GLY A 293 2.62 -11.11 -1.97
C GLY A 293 2.65 -12.64 -2.16
N ILE A 294 1.51 -13.31 -2.29
CA ILE A 294 1.42 -14.76 -2.51
C ILE A 294 0.65 -15.13 -3.79
N PRO A 295 0.87 -14.43 -4.92
CA PRO A 295 0.22 -14.80 -6.17
C PRO A 295 0.70 -16.15 -6.67
N ASN A 296 -0.08 -16.75 -7.56
CA ASN A 296 0.33 -17.88 -8.41
C ASN A 296 0.27 -17.47 -9.89
N ALA A 297 0.58 -18.38 -10.79
CA ALA A 297 0.61 -18.08 -12.23
C ALA A 297 -0.75 -17.62 -12.80
N GLU A 298 -1.86 -18.00 -12.16
CA GLU A 298 -3.22 -17.63 -12.56
C GLU A 298 -3.70 -16.29 -11.98
N THR A 299 -2.92 -15.69 -11.09
CA THR A 299 -3.18 -14.35 -10.57
C THR A 299 -2.74 -13.31 -11.60
N ILE A 300 -3.57 -12.31 -11.87
CA ILE A 300 -3.20 -11.22 -12.79
C ILE A 300 -2.02 -10.41 -12.23
N PRO A 301 -0.94 -10.15 -13.03
CA PRO A 301 0.26 -9.45 -12.56
C PRO A 301 0.18 -7.93 -12.66
N ASP A 302 -1.00 -7.34 -12.55
CA ASP A 302 -1.25 -5.91 -12.80
C ASP A 302 -0.54 -4.97 -11.81
N GLU A 303 -0.25 -5.42 -10.59
CA GLU A 303 0.53 -4.65 -9.62
C GLU A 303 2.02 -4.47 -10.01
N PHE A 304 2.54 -5.34 -10.88
CA PHE A 304 3.93 -5.34 -11.32
C PHE A 304 4.17 -4.60 -12.65
N ALA A 305 3.15 -3.96 -13.21
CA ALA A 305 3.21 -3.13 -14.41
C ALA A 305 2.45 -1.81 -14.18
N PRO A 306 2.73 -0.72 -14.92
CA PRO A 306 2.07 0.57 -14.76
C PRO A 306 0.62 0.56 -15.30
N THR A 307 -0.27 -0.15 -14.61
CA THR A 307 -1.66 -0.39 -15.00
C THR A 307 -2.67 0.48 -14.25
N SER A 308 -2.24 1.13 -13.15
CA SER A 308 -3.15 1.91 -12.32
C SER A 308 -2.53 3.22 -11.84
N GLN A 309 -3.33 4.31 -11.85
CA GLN A 309 -2.96 5.58 -11.23
C GLN A 309 -2.69 5.45 -9.72
N LEU A 310 -3.24 4.42 -9.08
CA LEU A 310 -3.04 4.19 -7.65
C LEU A 310 -1.65 3.63 -7.31
N GLN A 311 -0.85 3.25 -8.30
CA GLN A 311 0.53 2.81 -8.12
C GLN A 311 1.44 4.03 -7.97
N LEU A 312 1.96 4.26 -6.76
CA LEU A 312 2.57 5.51 -6.34
C LEU A 312 3.89 5.83 -7.06
N GLN A 313 4.58 4.82 -7.58
CA GLN A 313 5.85 4.99 -8.31
C GLN A 313 5.69 5.49 -9.75
N TRP A 314 4.51 5.32 -10.37
CA TRP A 314 4.26 5.72 -11.78
C TRP A 314 2.81 6.11 -12.06
N PRO A 315 2.21 7.03 -11.28
CA PRO A 315 0.78 7.33 -11.35
C PRO A 315 0.29 7.84 -12.71
N LYS A 316 1.10 8.64 -13.42
CA LYS A 316 0.71 9.17 -14.74
C LYS A 316 0.77 8.10 -15.83
N TRP A 317 1.71 7.14 -15.74
CA TRP A 317 1.76 5.99 -16.65
C TRP A 317 0.55 5.07 -16.42
N GLY A 318 0.23 4.77 -15.16
CA GLY A 318 -0.96 3.99 -14.82
C GLY A 318 -2.26 4.68 -15.24
N GLN A 319 -2.37 6.00 -15.09
CA GLN A 319 -3.51 6.78 -15.58
C GLN A 319 -3.66 6.68 -17.10
N HIS A 320 -2.55 6.75 -17.84
CA HIS A 320 -2.55 6.59 -19.30
C HIS A 320 -3.11 5.23 -19.71
N PHE A 321 -2.66 4.16 -19.05
CA PHE A 321 -3.18 2.82 -19.30
C PHE A 321 -4.69 2.72 -19.00
N GLN A 322 -5.14 3.14 -17.80
CA GLN A 322 -6.55 3.08 -17.39
C GLN A 322 -7.48 3.87 -18.30
N THR A 323 -7.01 5.03 -18.77
CA THR A 323 -7.81 5.92 -19.63
C THR A 323 -7.67 5.63 -21.12
N ARG A 324 -6.90 4.62 -21.50
CA ARG A 324 -6.58 4.30 -22.89
C ARG A 324 -6.00 5.50 -23.64
N GLY A 325 -5.04 6.18 -23.02
CA GLY A 325 -4.33 7.32 -23.58
C GLY A 325 -5.06 8.67 -23.50
N ARG A 326 -6.25 8.75 -22.89
CA ARG A 326 -7.01 10.02 -22.80
C ARG A 326 -6.51 10.97 -21.72
N ALA A 327 -5.77 10.45 -20.73
CA ALA A 327 -5.14 11.21 -19.65
C ALA A 327 -3.85 10.52 -19.20
N GLY A 328 -3.04 11.22 -18.41
CA GLY A 328 -1.72 10.73 -17.99
C GLY A 328 -0.68 10.90 -19.11
N SER A 329 0.40 10.14 -19.01
CA SER A 329 1.49 10.09 -20.02
C SER A 329 1.86 8.64 -20.32
N ALA A 330 2.17 8.34 -21.58
CA ALA A 330 2.69 7.02 -21.95
C ALA A 330 4.03 6.78 -21.23
N PRO A 331 4.32 5.53 -20.80
CA PRO A 331 5.65 5.20 -20.32
C PRO A 331 6.71 5.45 -21.41
N ASP A 332 7.76 6.16 -21.03
CA ASP A 332 8.95 6.42 -21.86
C ASP A 332 10.17 5.60 -21.39
N ASP A 333 9.99 4.75 -20.39
CA ASP A 333 10.96 3.76 -19.90
C ASP A 333 10.73 2.43 -20.64
N PRO A 334 11.75 1.85 -21.32
CA PRO A 334 11.61 0.62 -22.11
C PRO A 334 11.16 -0.59 -21.26
N HIS A 335 11.62 -0.70 -20.00
CA HIS A 335 11.26 -1.80 -19.13
C HIS A 335 9.81 -1.65 -18.61
N ALA A 336 9.35 -0.43 -18.38
CA ALA A 336 7.95 -0.17 -18.04
C ALA A 336 7.02 -0.50 -19.22
N GLN A 337 7.45 -0.25 -20.45
CA GLN A 337 6.75 -0.67 -21.67
C GLN A 337 6.71 -2.20 -21.79
N GLU A 338 7.86 -2.89 -21.58
CA GLU A 338 7.94 -4.35 -21.55
C GLU A 338 6.99 -4.93 -20.49
N LEU A 339 6.92 -4.35 -19.29
CA LEU A 339 5.99 -4.78 -18.24
C LEU A 339 4.52 -4.67 -18.68
N LEU A 340 4.13 -3.62 -19.40
CA LEU A 340 2.77 -3.49 -19.95
C LEU A 340 2.49 -4.54 -21.03
N ASP A 341 3.46 -4.84 -21.89
CA ASP A 341 3.32 -5.86 -22.94
C ASP A 341 3.23 -7.24 -22.33
N LEU A 342 4.02 -7.54 -21.29
CA LEU A 342 3.94 -8.79 -20.53
C LEU A 342 2.59 -8.92 -19.80
N ASN A 343 2.10 -7.86 -19.16
CA ASN A 343 0.79 -7.85 -18.54
C ASN A 343 -0.33 -8.15 -19.55
N ARG A 344 -0.27 -7.55 -20.74
CA ARG A 344 -1.19 -7.82 -21.83
C ARG A 344 -1.06 -9.25 -22.34
N ALA A 345 0.17 -9.75 -22.53
CA ALA A 345 0.42 -11.11 -22.97
C ALA A 345 -0.10 -12.16 -21.97
N TRP A 346 -0.05 -11.89 -20.67
CA TRP A 346 -0.58 -12.76 -19.64
C TRP A 346 -2.09 -13.02 -19.81
N VAL A 347 -2.86 -12.00 -20.19
CA VAL A 347 -4.32 -12.12 -20.41
C VAL A 347 -4.64 -13.13 -21.53
N TYR A 348 -3.78 -13.18 -22.56
CA TYR A 348 -3.96 -14.07 -23.71
C TYR A 348 -3.17 -15.39 -23.60
N ALA A 349 -2.45 -15.60 -22.50
CA ALA A 349 -1.68 -16.83 -22.31
C ALA A 349 -2.61 -18.02 -22.04
N GLU A 350 -2.49 -19.05 -22.85
CA GLU A 350 -3.40 -20.20 -22.85
C GLU A 350 -3.04 -21.24 -21.79
N THR A 351 -1.79 -21.28 -21.31
CA THR A 351 -1.31 -22.30 -20.36
C THR A 351 -0.70 -21.69 -19.12
N THR A 352 -0.76 -22.42 -18.00
CA THR A 352 -0.13 -22.03 -16.73
C THR A 352 1.38 -21.83 -16.87
N GLU A 353 2.06 -22.62 -17.72
CA GLU A 353 3.49 -22.50 -17.97
C GLU A 353 3.83 -21.17 -18.65
N LYS A 354 3.06 -20.76 -19.68
CA LYS A 354 3.23 -19.46 -20.34
C LYS A 354 3.00 -18.32 -19.35
N ARG A 355 1.94 -18.37 -18.54
CA ARG A 355 1.65 -17.39 -17.50
C ARG A 355 2.77 -17.30 -16.46
N ARG A 356 3.30 -18.45 -16.04
CA ARG A 356 4.44 -18.51 -15.10
C ARG A 356 5.69 -17.87 -15.68
N ALA A 357 6.00 -18.13 -16.95
CA ALA A 357 7.16 -17.52 -17.62
C ALA A 357 7.03 -15.98 -17.69
N ILE A 358 5.83 -15.47 -18.00
CA ILE A 358 5.54 -14.04 -17.99
C ILE A 358 5.74 -13.45 -16.59
N TRP A 359 5.18 -14.07 -15.56
CA TRP A 359 5.37 -13.66 -14.17
C TRP A 359 6.85 -13.60 -13.78
N GLN A 360 7.62 -14.63 -14.13
CA GLN A 360 9.05 -14.68 -13.82
C GLN A 360 9.78 -13.51 -14.46
N ARG A 361 9.52 -13.21 -15.73
CA ARG A 361 10.14 -12.07 -16.41
C ARG A 361 9.76 -10.73 -15.78
N MET A 362 8.50 -10.54 -15.39
CA MET A 362 8.04 -9.32 -14.72
C MET A 362 8.71 -9.16 -13.34
N LEU A 363 8.87 -10.24 -12.58
CA LEU A 363 9.57 -10.23 -11.30
C LEU A 363 11.06 -9.92 -11.45
N GLU A 364 11.73 -10.45 -12.48
CA GLU A 364 13.11 -10.15 -12.83
C GLU A 364 13.31 -8.67 -13.14
N ILE A 365 12.44 -8.09 -14.00
CA ILE A 365 12.50 -6.66 -14.33
C ILE A 365 12.32 -5.82 -13.06
N ASN A 366 11.33 -6.10 -12.22
CA ASN A 366 11.11 -5.34 -11.00
C ASN A 366 12.29 -5.45 -10.02
N ALA A 367 12.91 -6.64 -9.87
CA ALA A 367 14.07 -6.86 -9.04
C ALA A 367 15.29 -6.08 -9.57
N GLU A 368 15.50 -6.02 -10.88
CA GLU A 368 16.59 -5.29 -11.50
C GLU A 368 16.38 -3.78 -11.45
N GLN A 369 15.17 -3.31 -11.76
CA GLN A 369 14.87 -1.89 -11.90
C GLN A 369 14.59 -1.17 -10.57
N VAL A 370 14.27 -1.89 -9.50
CA VAL A 370 14.01 -1.32 -8.17
C VAL A 370 13.01 -0.14 -8.25
N TYR A 371 11.89 -0.34 -8.93
CA TYR A 371 10.85 0.70 -9.05
C TYR A 371 10.23 1.09 -7.72
N THR A 372 10.25 0.16 -6.75
CA THR A 372 9.91 0.39 -5.35
C THR A 372 11.02 -0.14 -4.46
N ILE A 373 11.21 0.46 -3.28
CA ILE A 373 12.24 0.05 -2.33
C ILE A 373 11.53 -0.59 -1.14
N GLY A 374 11.45 -1.93 -1.13
CA GLY A 374 10.89 -2.67 -0.01
C GLY A 374 11.74 -2.53 1.25
N LEU A 375 11.11 -2.53 2.40
CA LEU A 375 11.78 -2.45 3.70
C LEU A 375 11.69 -3.79 4.42
N VAL A 376 10.49 -4.15 4.85
CA VAL A 376 10.19 -5.43 5.51
C VAL A 376 8.84 -5.96 5.02
N ALA A 377 8.65 -7.27 5.14
CA ALA A 377 7.41 -7.98 4.83
C ALA A 377 7.05 -8.96 5.95
N GLY A 378 5.85 -9.55 5.88
CA GLY A 378 5.43 -10.59 6.82
C GLY A 378 5.32 -10.13 8.27
N VAL A 379 5.16 -8.82 8.50
CA VAL A 379 4.93 -8.27 9.84
C VAL A 379 3.65 -8.88 10.42
N PRO A 380 3.70 -9.45 11.63
CA PRO A 380 2.50 -10.00 12.25
C PRO A 380 1.45 -8.91 12.51
N GLN A 381 0.20 -9.14 12.10
CA GLN A 381 -0.93 -8.26 12.36
C GLN A 381 -1.59 -8.65 13.68
N PRO A 382 -1.54 -7.81 14.73
CA PRO A 382 -2.32 -8.06 15.93
C PRO A 382 -3.82 -7.99 15.62
N VAL A 383 -4.56 -8.98 16.11
CA VAL A 383 -6.01 -9.07 15.98
C VAL A 383 -6.59 -9.39 17.35
N VAL A 384 -7.44 -8.51 17.83
CA VAL A 384 -8.19 -8.74 19.07
C VAL A 384 -9.47 -9.50 18.73
N VAL A 385 -9.72 -10.59 19.45
CA VAL A 385 -10.86 -11.48 19.28
C VAL A 385 -11.49 -11.75 20.62
N ASN A 386 -12.76 -11.37 20.82
CA ASN A 386 -13.52 -11.70 22.01
C ASN A 386 -13.58 -13.24 22.19
N ARG A 387 -13.35 -13.74 23.41
CA ARG A 387 -13.28 -15.18 23.71
C ARG A 387 -14.60 -15.92 23.43
N ASP A 388 -15.73 -15.22 23.45
CA ASP A 388 -17.03 -15.78 23.13
C ASP A 388 -17.30 -15.85 21.62
N LEU A 389 -16.48 -15.17 20.80
CA LEU A 389 -16.60 -15.19 19.34
C LEU A 389 -15.96 -16.47 18.76
N ARG A 390 -16.77 -17.24 18.03
CA ARG A 390 -16.35 -18.52 17.45
C ARG A 390 -16.04 -18.40 15.97
N ASN A 391 -15.31 -19.38 15.43
CA ASN A 391 -14.95 -19.48 14.00
C ASN A 391 -14.09 -18.31 13.50
N VAL A 392 -13.29 -17.72 14.36
CA VAL A 392 -12.25 -16.76 14.00
C VAL A 392 -10.91 -17.50 13.97
N PRO A 393 -10.14 -17.45 12.86
CA PRO A 393 -8.86 -18.15 12.71
C PRO A 393 -7.80 -17.63 13.67
#